data_3dcc8cd457f0a53ff7f9d43d004387c1
#
_entry.id   3dcc8cd457f0a53ff7f9d43d004387c1
#
_cell.length_a   1.000
_cell.length_b   1.000
_cell.length_c   1.000
_cell.angle_alpha   90.00
_cell.angle_beta   90.00
_cell.angle_gamma   90.00
#
_symmetry.space_group_name_H-M   'P 1'
#
loop_
_entity.id
_entity.type
_entity.pdbx_description
1 polymer ?
#
loop_
_entity_poly.entity_id
_entity_poly.type
_entity_poly.pdbx_seq_one_letter_code
_entity_poly.pdbx_strand_id
1 'polypeptide(L)'
;MTVERAKLYFMCGKMAAGKSTHARDLARTKNAVIFVQDEILSALYPGEIRDIDDFVKYSARVRVALSHHIKELLSRGVSVVLDFPGNTRAQRQWFRGLFEGAGVEHELQYIDARNDLCKRQLRQRSEVLPAGSPWTTDAEFDVITAYFEAPTEDERFNVIRHERA
;
A
#
# COMPACT_ATOMS: atom_id res chain seq x y z
N MET A 1 16.40 -28.31 -6.47
CA MET A 1 15.90 -26.93 -6.61
C MET A 1 14.84 -26.67 -5.54
N THR A 2 15.10 -25.74 -4.66
CA THR A 2 14.09 -25.24 -3.74
C THR A 2 13.19 -24.29 -4.52
N VAL A 3 11.95 -24.68 -4.74
CA VAL A 3 10.94 -23.76 -5.26
C VAL A 3 10.67 -22.74 -4.14
N GLU A 4 11.01 -21.48 -4.37
CA GLU A 4 10.64 -20.42 -3.45
C GLU A 4 9.11 -20.42 -3.34
N ARG A 5 8.62 -20.55 -2.11
CA ARG A 5 7.18 -20.52 -1.86
C ARG A 5 6.65 -19.11 -2.11
N ALA A 6 5.44 -19.03 -2.66
CA ALA A 6 4.77 -17.75 -2.83
C ALA A 6 4.64 -17.01 -1.48
N LYS A 7 4.78 -15.70 -1.53
CA LYS A 7 4.68 -14.83 -0.37
C LYS A 7 3.88 -13.58 -0.72
N LEU A 8 3.07 -13.11 0.22
CA LEU A 8 2.37 -11.84 0.11
C LEU A 8 3.20 -10.74 0.76
N TYR A 9 3.51 -9.69 -0.02
CA TYR A 9 4.16 -8.48 0.47
C TYR A 9 3.15 -7.34 0.45
N PHE A 10 3.03 -6.61 1.55
CA PHE A 10 2.13 -5.45 1.61
C PHE A 10 2.77 -4.30 2.39
N MET A 11 2.29 -3.10 2.16
CA MET A 11 2.95 -1.87 2.55
C MET A 11 2.26 -1.20 3.73
N CYS A 12 3.06 -0.58 4.58
CA CYS A 12 2.62 0.35 5.61
C CYS A 12 3.57 1.54 5.61
N GLY A 13 3.04 2.74 5.71
CA GLY A 13 3.83 3.96 5.75
C GLY A 13 2.98 5.16 5.41
N LYS A 14 3.36 6.30 5.96
CA LYS A 14 2.68 7.58 5.73
C LYS A 14 2.71 7.99 4.26
N MET A 15 1.85 8.93 3.90
CA MET A 15 1.85 9.53 2.57
C MET A 15 3.26 10.05 2.21
N ALA A 16 3.71 9.78 0.99
CA ALA A 16 5.03 10.14 0.48
C ALA A 16 6.22 9.57 1.25
N ALA A 17 6.03 8.49 2.01
CA ALA A 17 7.13 7.80 2.70
C ALA A 17 8.06 7.03 1.75
N GLY A 18 7.65 6.79 0.51
CA GLY A 18 8.41 6.03 -0.49
C GLY A 18 7.89 4.61 -0.71
N LYS A 19 6.66 4.32 -0.32
CA LYS A 19 6.06 2.98 -0.45
C LYS A 19 6.00 2.47 -1.88
N SER A 20 5.55 3.29 -2.82
CA SER A 20 5.37 2.86 -4.22
C SER A 20 6.69 2.50 -4.90
N THR A 21 7.74 3.27 -4.67
CA THR A 21 9.08 2.98 -5.18
C THR A 21 9.58 1.65 -4.60
N HIS A 22 9.45 1.48 -3.31
CA HIS A 22 9.85 0.25 -2.61
C HIS A 22 9.06 -0.97 -3.10
N ALA A 23 7.76 -0.82 -3.28
CA ALA A 23 6.88 -1.89 -3.78
C ALA A 23 7.28 -2.36 -5.17
N ARG A 24 7.58 -1.44 -6.08
CA ARG A 24 8.04 -1.77 -7.44
C ARG A 24 9.38 -2.50 -7.45
N ASP A 25 10.34 -2.02 -6.65
CA ASP A 25 11.64 -2.67 -6.51
C ASP A 25 11.49 -4.08 -5.95
N LEU A 26 10.65 -4.25 -4.95
CA LEU A 26 10.37 -5.54 -4.33
C LEU A 26 9.73 -6.51 -5.33
N ALA A 27 8.75 -6.05 -6.11
CA ALA A 27 8.10 -6.87 -7.12
C ALA A 27 9.10 -7.37 -8.18
N ARG A 28 10.01 -6.50 -8.59
CA ARG A 28 11.07 -6.84 -9.55
C ARG A 28 12.05 -7.86 -8.96
N THR A 29 12.56 -7.62 -7.75
CA THR A 29 13.59 -8.47 -7.13
C THR A 29 13.04 -9.83 -6.69
N LYS A 30 11.77 -9.89 -6.31
CA LYS A 30 11.09 -11.13 -5.89
C LYS A 30 10.34 -11.83 -7.00
N ASN A 31 10.39 -11.31 -8.23
CA ASN A 31 9.62 -11.82 -9.36
C ASN A 31 8.14 -11.99 -9.02
N ALA A 32 7.56 -10.97 -8.40
CA ALA A 32 6.18 -10.95 -7.92
C ALA A 32 5.28 -10.11 -8.84
N VAL A 33 3.99 -10.45 -8.85
CA VAL A 33 2.97 -9.63 -9.50
C VAL A 33 2.61 -8.48 -8.56
N ILE A 34 2.66 -7.25 -9.05
CA ILE A 34 2.31 -6.06 -8.27
C ILE A 34 0.91 -5.56 -8.64
N PHE A 35 0.14 -5.21 -7.60
CA PHE A 35 -1.12 -4.47 -7.72
C PHE A 35 -0.94 -3.11 -7.06
N VAL A 36 -1.23 -2.04 -7.80
CA VAL A 36 -1.10 -0.66 -7.32
C VAL A 36 -2.50 -0.05 -7.26
N GLN A 37 -3.01 0.18 -6.05
CA GLN A 37 -4.39 0.66 -5.86
C GLN A 37 -4.66 1.96 -6.61
N ASP A 38 -3.75 2.94 -6.52
CA ASP A 38 -3.96 4.24 -7.15
C ASP A 38 -4.05 4.14 -8.68
N GLU A 39 -3.26 3.28 -9.30
CA GLU A 39 -3.34 3.03 -10.75
C GLU A 39 -4.65 2.36 -11.13
N ILE A 40 -5.11 1.39 -10.33
CA ILE A 40 -6.37 0.69 -10.55
C ILE A 40 -7.55 1.66 -10.42
N LEU A 41 -7.57 2.48 -9.37
CA LEU A 41 -8.62 3.47 -9.16
C LEU A 41 -8.66 4.49 -10.30
N SER A 42 -7.51 4.97 -10.76
CA SER A 42 -7.43 5.92 -11.87
C SER A 42 -7.92 5.34 -13.19
N ALA A 43 -7.67 4.05 -13.41
CA ALA A 43 -8.12 3.36 -14.63
C ALA A 43 -9.62 3.05 -14.61
N LEU A 44 -10.15 2.63 -13.45
CA LEU A 44 -11.56 2.24 -13.32
C LEU A 44 -12.52 3.43 -13.13
N TYR A 45 -12.06 4.47 -12.44
CA TYR A 45 -12.90 5.58 -12.01
C TYR A 45 -12.29 6.96 -12.37
N PRO A 46 -11.95 7.20 -13.64
CA PRO A 46 -11.33 8.47 -14.04
C PRO A 46 -12.29 9.64 -13.76
N GLY A 47 -11.84 10.62 -12.95
CA GLY A 47 -12.63 11.80 -12.59
C GLY A 47 -13.80 11.55 -11.65
N GLU A 48 -13.99 10.34 -11.14
CA GLU A 48 -15.14 9.99 -10.29
C GLU A 48 -14.84 10.06 -8.79
N ILE A 49 -13.57 10.03 -8.40
CA ILE A 49 -13.16 10.14 -6.99
C ILE A 49 -12.94 11.61 -6.67
N ARG A 50 -13.90 12.22 -5.95
CA ARG A 50 -13.95 13.66 -5.69
C ARG A 50 -13.63 14.02 -4.25
N ASP A 51 -13.85 13.08 -3.32
CA ASP A 51 -13.68 13.27 -1.88
C ASP A 51 -13.25 11.96 -1.20
N ILE A 52 -13.08 12.03 0.12
CA ILE A 52 -12.67 10.88 0.93
C ILE A 52 -13.74 9.77 0.90
N ASP A 53 -15.02 10.13 0.92
CA ASP A 53 -16.10 9.13 0.90
C ASP A 53 -16.09 8.32 -0.40
N ASP A 54 -15.90 8.98 -1.53
CA ASP A 54 -15.72 8.31 -2.83
C ASP A 54 -14.47 7.40 -2.80
N PHE A 55 -13.37 7.89 -2.28
CA PHE A 55 -12.13 7.10 -2.18
C PHE A 55 -12.35 5.83 -1.35
N VAL A 56 -12.97 5.94 -0.19
CA VAL A 56 -13.28 4.79 0.67
C VAL A 56 -14.19 3.79 -0.04
N LYS A 57 -15.24 4.27 -0.68
CA LYS A 57 -16.22 3.46 -1.41
C LYS A 57 -15.58 2.67 -2.55
N TYR A 58 -14.83 3.34 -3.40
CA TYR A 58 -14.24 2.71 -4.59
C TYR A 58 -13.04 1.82 -4.22
N SER A 59 -12.26 2.21 -3.21
CA SER A 59 -11.19 1.36 -2.68
C SER A 59 -11.74 0.04 -2.12
N ALA A 60 -12.86 0.09 -1.41
CA ALA A 60 -13.51 -1.11 -0.90
C ALA A 60 -13.95 -2.05 -2.04
N ARG A 61 -14.50 -1.50 -3.12
CA ARG A 61 -14.89 -2.27 -4.30
C ARG A 61 -13.71 -2.96 -4.97
N VAL A 62 -12.60 -2.25 -5.11
CA VAL A 62 -11.37 -2.81 -5.68
C VAL A 62 -10.86 -3.98 -4.82
N ARG A 63 -10.81 -3.81 -3.50
CA ARG A 63 -10.39 -4.89 -2.61
C ARG A 63 -11.28 -6.13 -2.72
N VAL A 64 -12.58 -5.94 -2.74
CA VAL A 64 -13.53 -7.06 -2.91
C VAL A 64 -13.31 -7.76 -4.25
N ALA A 65 -13.20 -7.01 -5.34
CA ALA A 65 -13.04 -7.57 -6.68
C ALA A 65 -11.72 -8.35 -6.84
N LEU A 66 -10.64 -7.89 -6.20
CA LEU A 66 -9.32 -8.49 -6.37
C LEU A 66 -9.03 -9.63 -5.39
N SER A 67 -9.75 -9.72 -4.27
CA SER A 67 -9.41 -10.66 -3.19
C SER A 67 -9.29 -12.11 -3.66
N HIS A 68 -10.24 -12.59 -4.45
CA HIS A 68 -10.21 -13.95 -4.97
C HIS A 68 -9.02 -14.16 -5.91
N HIS A 69 -8.76 -13.23 -6.81
CA HIS A 69 -7.67 -13.34 -7.78
C HIS A 69 -6.29 -13.32 -7.12
N ILE A 70 -6.12 -12.49 -6.10
CA ILE A 70 -4.87 -12.44 -5.32
C ILE A 70 -4.63 -13.78 -4.61
N LYS A 71 -5.65 -14.33 -3.96
CA LYS A 71 -5.55 -15.64 -3.31
C LYS A 71 -5.23 -16.75 -4.30
N GLU A 72 -5.83 -16.73 -5.48
CA GLU A 72 -5.54 -17.70 -6.55
C GLU A 72 -4.09 -17.63 -7.02
N LEU A 73 -3.55 -16.43 -7.24
CA LEU A 73 -2.15 -16.25 -7.62
C LEU A 73 -1.21 -16.85 -6.56
N LEU A 74 -1.45 -16.50 -5.29
CA LEU A 74 -0.65 -17.00 -4.16
C LEU A 74 -0.74 -18.53 -4.05
N SER A 75 -1.93 -19.09 -4.18
CA SER A 75 -2.16 -20.54 -4.12
C SER A 75 -1.46 -21.30 -5.25
N ARG A 76 -1.22 -20.63 -6.37
CA ARG A 76 -0.53 -21.21 -7.53
C ARG A 76 0.98 -20.96 -7.53
N GLY A 77 1.53 -20.48 -6.43
CA GLY A 77 2.96 -20.27 -6.29
C GLY A 77 3.48 -18.93 -6.81
N VAL A 78 2.60 -17.97 -7.08
CA VAL A 78 2.98 -16.64 -7.55
C VAL A 78 2.97 -15.67 -6.38
N SER A 79 4.13 -15.08 -6.09
CA SER A 79 4.25 -14.02 -5.08
C SER A 79 3.55 -12.75 -5.55
N VAL A 80 2.96 -12.01 -4.62
CA VAL A 80 2.20 -10.79 -4.90
C VAL A 80 2.70 -9.67 -4.01
N VAL A 81 2.86 -8.47 -4.58
CA VAL A 81 3.12 -7.23 -3.86
C VAL A 81 1.87 -6.35 -3.97
N LEU A 82 1.38 -5.89 -2.83
CA LEU A 82 0.23 -4.99 -2.77
C LEU A 82 0.66 -3.59 -2.32
N ASP A 83 0.64 -2.65 -3.27
CA ASP A 83 0.81 -1.22 -2.99
C ASP A 83 -0.57 -0.60 -2.70
N PHE A 84 -1.10 -0.98 -1.55
CA PHE A 84 -2.40 -0.57 -1.01
C PHE A 84 -2.19 0.05 0.36
N PRO A 85 -3.08 0.95 0.81
CA PRO A 85 -2.98 1.50 2.16
C PRO A 85 -3.07 0.42 3.24
N GLY A 86 -2.05 0.36 4.11
CA GLY A 86 -1.99 -0.52 5.27
C GLY A 86 -1.66 0.29 6.54
N ASN A 87 -2.27 1.47 6.67
CA ASN A 87 -1.90 2.49 7.65
C ASN A 87 -2.82 2.50 8.89
N THR A 88 -3.80 1.62 8.94
CA THR A 88 -4.65 1.39 10.10
C THR A 88 -4.76 -0.10 10.37
N ARG A 89 -5.10 -0.44 11.62
CA ARG A 89 -5.33 -1.85 11.97
C ARG A 89 -6.45 -2.47 11.12
N ALA A 90 -7.51 -1.71 10.85
CA ALA A 90 -8.62 -2.18 10.02
C ALA A 90 -8.19 -2.50 8.57
N GLN A 91 -7.38 -1.61 7.96
CA GLN A 91 -6.85 -1.86 6.62
C GLN A 91 -5.97 -3.11 6.59
N ARG A 92 -5.15 -3.33 7.60
CA ARG A 92 -4.24 -4.50 7.67
C ARG A 92 -4.98 -5.84 7.82
N GLN A 93 -6.20 -5.84 8.34
CA GLN A 93 -7.00 -7.06 8.43
C GLN A 93 -7.36 -7.65 7.06
N TRP A 94 -7.55 -6.82 6.04
CA TRP A 94 -7.78 -7.31 4.69
C TRP A 94 -6.59 -8.14 4.17
N PHE A 95 -5.38 -7.65 4.36
CA PHE A 95 -4.17 -8.40 3.96
C PHE A 95 -4.08 -9.75 4.69
N ARG A 96 -4.39 -9.78 5.97
CA ARG A 96 -4.42 -11.01 6.76
C ARG A 96 -5.35 -12.05 6.14
N GLY A 97 -6.53 -11.66 5.75
CA GLY A 97 -7.48 -12.54 5.10
C GLY A 97 -6.95 -13.15 3.80
N LEU A 98 -6.13 -12.41 3.08
CA LEU A 98 -5.52 -12.88 1.82
C LEU A 98 -4.46 -13.96 2.07
N PHE A 99 -3.47 -13.70 2.90
CA PHE A 99 -2.39 -14.67 3.10
C PHE A 99 -2.83 -15.88 3.94
N GLU A 100 -3.69 -15.71 4.91
CA GLU A 100 -4.26 -16.82 5.66
C GLU A 100 -5.17 -17.67 4.77
N GLY A 101 -6.02 -17.05 3.95
CA GLY A 101 -6.89 -17.75 3.01
C GLY A 101 -6.14 -18.55 1.95
N ALA A 102 -4.99 -18.07 1.51
CA ALA A 102 -4.12 -18.76 0.56
C ALA A 102 -3.14 -19.73 1.24
N GLY A 103 -2.98 -19.65 2.55
CA GLY A 103 -2.03 -20.50 3.29
C GLY A 103 -0.56 -20.21 2.97
N VAL A 104 -0.21 -18.96 2.75
CA VAL A 104 1.15 -18.54 2.39
C VAL A 104 1.77 -17.64 3.45
N GLU A 105 3.10 -17.50 3.41
CA GLU A 105 3.84 -16.55 4.24
C GLU A 105 3.60 -15.11 3.77
N HIS A 106 3.92 -14.15 4.64
CA HIS A 106 3.76 -12.73 4.36
C HIS A 106 4.90 -11.90 4.92
N GLU A 107 5.07 -10.70 4.36
CA GLU A 107 5.92 -9.65 4.92
C GLU A 107 5.17 -8.32 4.86
N LEU A 108 5.05 -7.66 6.01
CA LEU A 108 4.60 -6.29 6.08
C LEU A 108 5.84 -5.38 5.95
N GLN A 109 5.94 -4.69 4.85
CA GLN A 109 7.02 -3.76 4.57
C GLN A 109 6.65 -2.39 5.15
N TYR A 110 7.20 -2.07 6.31
CA TYR A 110 6.91 -0.81 7.01
C TYR A 110 7.97 0.24 6.65
N ILE A 111 7.58 1.22 5.86
CA ILE A 111 8.43 2.34 5.49
C ILE A 111 8.20 3.44 6.53
N ASP A 112 9.10 3.49 7.51
CA ASP A 112 9.02 4.42 8.64
C ASP A 112 9.79 5.69 8.32
N ALA A 113 9.10 6.66 7.73
CA ALA A 113 9.66 7.95 7.36
C ALA A 113 9.19 9.04 8.30
N ARG A 114 10.08 9.99 8.62
CA ARG A 114 9.74 11.14 9.45
C ARG A 114 8.78 12.08 8.71
N ASN A 115 7.96 12.78 9.45
CA ASN A 115 6.96 13.69 8.89
C ASN A 115 7.58 14.79 8.02
N ASP A 116 8.72 15.34 8.44
CA ASP A 116 9.43 16.37 7.68
C ASP A 116 9.92 15.86 6.32
N LEU A 117 10.41 14.63 6.24
CA LEU A 117 10.77 13.98 4.98
C LEU A 117 9.55 13.81 4.08
N CYS A 118 8.45 13.28 4.64
CA CYS A 118 7.22 13.08 3.87
C CYS A 118 6.68 14.40 3.30
N LYS A 119 6.64 15.44 4.11
CA LYS A 119 6.20 16.78 3.68
C LYS A 119 7.09 17.34 2.57
N ARG A 120 8.39 17.20 2.71
CA ARG A 120 9.36 17.64 1.68
C ARG A 120 9.15 16.90 0.36
N GLN A 121 8.94 15.59 0.40
CA GLN A 121 8.67 14.80 -0.79
C GLN A 121 7.33 15.14 -1.43
N LEU A 122 6.30 15.45 -0.66
CA LEU A 122 5.02 15.94 -1.18
C LEU A 122 5.17 17.25 -1.92
N ARG A 123 5.94 18.21 -1.37
CA ARG A 123 6.22 19.50 -2.04
C ARG A 123 6.95 19.27 -3.37
N GLN A 124 7.95 18.40 -3.39
CA GLN A 124 8.68 18.09 -4.62
C GLN A 124 7.77 17.48 -5.68
N ARG A 125 6.83 16.63 -5.30
CA ARG A 125 5.83 16.07 -6.23
C ARG A 125 4.90 17.16 -6.78
N SER A 126 4.52 18.15 -5.96
CA SER A 126 3.65 19.23 -6.40
C SER A 126 4.32 20.14 -7.46
N GLU A 127 5.64 20.30 -7.39
CA GLU A 127 6.41 21.12 -8.34
C GLU A 127 6.38 20.59 -9.77
N VAL A 128 6.22 19.27 -9.95
CA VAL A 128 6.18 18.62 -11.27
C VAL A 128 4.77 18.43 -11.81
N LEU A 129 3.74 18.78 -11.01
CA LEU A 129 2.34 18.69 -11.45
C LEU A 129 2.01 19.87 -12.40
N PRO A 130 1.08 19.66 -13.36
CA PRO A 130 0.59 20.76 -14.18
C PRO A 130 -0.01 21.89 -13.33
N ALA A 131 0.11 23.13 -13.79
CA ALA A 131 -0.45 24.28 -13.09
C ALA A 131 -1.95 24.10 -12.83
N GLY A 132 -2.39 24.37 -11.59
CA GLY A 132 -3.78 24.19 -11.16
C GLY A 132 -4.13 22.78 -10.73
N SER A 133 -3.22 21.82 -10.78
CA SER A 133 -3.45 20.48 -10.26
C SER A 133 -3.58 20.50 -8.72
N PRO A 134 -4.54 19.76 -8.14
CA PRO A 134 -4.63 19.65 -6.69
C PRO A 134 -3.40 18.92 -6.13
N TRP A 135 -2.92 19.38 -4.99
CA TRP A 135 -1.81 18.73 -4.27
C TRP A 135 -2.09 18.75 -2.78
N THR A 136 -1.49 17.81 -2.05
CA THR A 136 -1.66 17.70 -0.60
C THR A 136 -0.80 18.72 0.13
N THR A 137 -1.44 19.59 0.90
CA THR A 137 -0.76 20.58 1.74
C THR A 137 -0.20 19.95 3.01
N ASP A 138 0.70 20.66 3.70
CA ASP A 138 1.22 20.24 5.00
C ASP A 138 0.09 20.05 6.04
N ALA A 139 -0.92 20.92 6.01
CA ALA A 139 -2.08 20.82 6.92
C ALA A 139 -2.92 19.56 6.62
N GLU A 140 -3.16 19.27 5.36
CA GLU A 140 -3.85 18.05 4.94
C GLU A 140 -3.06 16.79 5.30
N PHE A 141 -1.73 16.82 5.14
CA PHE A 141 -0.86 15.74 5.57
C PHE A 141 -1.00 15.47 7.07
N ASP A 142 -1.00 16.52 7.89
CA ASP A 142 -1.13 16.39 9.34
C ASP A 142 -2.48 15.78 9.74
N VAL A 143 -3.57 16.16 9.07
CA VAL A 143 -4.91 15.60 9.31
C VAL A 143 -4.94 14.10 8.95
N ILE A 144 -4.44 13.74 7.79
CA ILE A 144 -4.41 12.34 7.32
C ILE A 144 -3.50 11.50 8.22
N THR A 145 -2.33 12.02 8.56
CA THR A 145 -1.33 11.32 9.38
C THR A 145 -1.80 11.10 10.81
N ALA A 146 -2.73 11.92 11.33
CA ALA A 146 -3.33 11.71 12.64
C ALA A 146 -4.07 10.36 12.76
N TYR A 147 -4.52 9.79 11.65
CA TYR A 147 -5.17 8.47 11.61
C TYR A 147 -4.18 7.31 11.43
N PHE A 148 -2.91 7.60 11.26
CA PHE A 148 -1.89 6.57 11.07
C PHE A 148 -1.69 5.76 12.36
N GLU A 149 -1.80 4.45 12.24
CA GLU A 149 -1.55 3.50 13.32
C GLU A 149 -0.37 2.61 12.93
N ALA A 150 0.77 2.81 13.56
CA ALA A 150 1.95 1.98 13.32
C ALA A 150 1.64 0.51 13.64
N PRO A 151 2.24 -0.45 12.91
CA PRO A 151 2.09 -1.85 13.25
C PRO A 151 2.56 -2.15 14.66
N THR A 152 1.80 -2.97 15.39
CA THR A 152 2.10 -3.37 16.76
C THR A 152 2.28 -4.88 16.87
N GLU A 153 3.03 -5.33 17.87
CA GLU A 153 3.35 -6.75 18.06
C GLU A 153 2.12 -7.63 18.25
N ASP A 154 1.05 -7.11 18.87
CA ASP A 154 -0.19 -7.84 19.11
C ASP A 154 -0.93 -8.20 17.81
N GLU A 155 -0.68 -7.50 16.71
CA GLU A 155 -1.22 -7.83 15.41
C GLU A 155 -0.55 -9.08 14.79
N ARG A 156 0.63 -9.45 15.24
CA ARG A 156 1.36 -10.66 14.82
C ARG A 156 1.67 -10.71 13.32
N PHE A 157 2.04 -9.56 12.75
CA PHE A 157 2.59 -9.51 11.40
C PHE A 157 4.10 -9.71 11.42
N ASN A 158 4.63 -10.31 10.36
CA ASN A 158 6.06 -10.31 10.10
C ASN A 158 6.45 -8.96 9.52
N VAL A 159 6.88 -8.03 10.38
CA VAL A 159 7.19 -6.64 10.01
C VAL A 159 8.65 -6.50 9.63
N ILE A 160 8.89 -6.01 8.43
CA ILE A 160 10.22 -5.60 7.96
C ILE A 160 10.24 -4.07 7.94
N ARG A 161 10.91 -3.49 8.91
CA ARG A 161 10.95 -2.03 9.10
C ARG A 161 12.11 -1.41 8.32
N HIS A 162 11.80 -0.35 7.58
CA HIS A 162 12.76 0.46 6.84
C HIS A 162 12.70 1.89 7.36
N GLU A 163 13.67 2.32 8.11
CA GLU A 163 13.75 3.68 8.61
C GLU A 163 14.27 4.64 7.53
N ARG A 164 13.59 5.78 7.38
CA ARG A 164 13.98 6.86 6.48
C ARG A 164 13.97 8.20 7.21
N ALA A 165 15.11 8.86 7.17
CA ALA A 165 15.31 10.17 7.80
C ALA A 165 15.10 11.32 6.81
#